data_1cbe14d8ef32740f902b0d9a87dcc2b3
#
_entry.id   1cbe14d8ef32740f902b0d9a87dcc2b3
#
_cell.length_a   1.000
_cell.length_b   1.000
_cell.length_c   1.000
_cell.angle_alpha   90.00
_cell.angle_beta   90.00
_cell.angle_gamma   90.00
#
_symmetry.space_group_name_H-M   'P 1'
#
loop_
_entity.id
_entity.type
_entity.pdbx_description
1 polymer ?
#
loop_
_entity_poly.entity_id
_entity_poly.type
_entity_poly.pdbx_seq_one_letter_code
_entity_poly.pdbx_strand_id
1 'polypeptide(L)'
;MTRSIALLGSTGSIGRQTLEVARELGLSVAALTANKSVDLIEQQAREFCPRLAVLYDEDAARELRARLSDTNTQVLSGMEGLLAAATADDADTVVTAVMGMIGLQPTLAAIEKKKRIALANKETLVCAGELVVAAAERCGAEIVPVDSEHSAIFQCLQGCRDRGEIKHLILTCSGGPFYGMSAQE
;
A
#
# COMPACT_ATOMS: atom_id res chain seq x y z
N MET A 1 3.33 5.13 21.10
CA MET A 1 2.26 4.37 20.40
C MET A 1 2.92 3.47 19.38
N THR A 2 2.61 2.19 19.37
CA THR A 2 3.11 1.25 18.36
C THR A 2 2.46 1.64 17.03
N ARG A 3 3.27 1.86 15.99
CA ARG A 3 2.74 2.17 14.65
C ARG A 3 2.09 0.91 14.07
N SER A 4 0.93 1.06 13.46
CA SER A 4 0.17 -0.04 12.89
C SER A 4 -0.11 0.18 11.41
N ILE A 5 -0.03 -0.90 10.63
CA ILE A 5 -0.24 -0.84 9.18
C ILE A 5 -1.42 -1.71 8.75
N ALA A 6 -2.15 -1.25 7.72
CA ALA A 6 -3.00 -2.09 6.89
C ALA A 6 -2.28 -2.30 5.54
N LEU A 7 -2.10 -3.55 5.14
CA LEU A 7 -1.33 -3.91 3.95
C LEU A 7 -2.24 -4.47 2.86
N LEU A 8 -2.42 -3.68 1.80
CA LEU A 8 -3.16 -4.09 0.62
C LEU A 8 -2.21 -4.78 -0.37
N GLY A 9 -2.38 -6.10 -0.57
CA GLY A 9 -1.53 -6.90 -1.45
C GLY A 9 -0.33 -7.54 -0.73
N SER A 10 -0.55 -8.15 0.41
CA SER A 10 0.50 -8.73 1.28
C SER A 10 1.30 -9.88 0.66
N THR A 11 0.73 -10.57 -0.31
CA THR A 11 1.35 -11.75 -0.93
C THR A 11 2.22 -11.44 -2.14
N GLY A 12 2.18 -10.20 -2.63
CA GLY A 12 3.04 -9.69 -3.70
C GLY A 12 4.49 -9.43 -3.24
N SER A 13 5.37 -9.07 -4.17
CA SER A 13 6.78 -8.79 -3.86
C SER A 13 6.93 -7.66 -2.83
N ILE A 14 6.31 -6.50 -3.08
CA ILE A 14 6.36 -5.36 -2.15
C ILE A 14 5.66 -5.69 -0.83
N GLY A 15 4.53 -6.41 -0.88
CA GLY A 15 3.81 -6.82 0.34
C GLY A 15 4.66 -7.69 1.26
N ARG A 16 5.39 -8.67 0.73
CA ARG A 16 6.29 -9.53 1.51
C ARG A 16 7.45 -8.73 2.12
N GLN A 17 8.08 -7.85 1.33
CA GLN A 17 9.13 -6.96 1.83
C GLN A 17 8.60 -6.02 2.93
N THR A 18 7.38 -5.52 2.78
CA THR A 18 6.72 -4.72 3.82
C THR A 18 6.57 -5.50 5.12
N LEU A 19 6.20 -6.78 5.05
CA LEU A 19 6.07 -7.63 6.25
C LEU A 19 7.44 -7.95 6.88
N GLU A 20 8.51 -8.11 6.08
CA GLU A 20 9.88 -8.24 6.61
C GLU A 20 10.26 -7.01 7.42
N VAL A 21 10.05 -5.82 6.86
CA VAL A 21 10.30 -4.54 7.56
C VAL A 21 9.41 -4.40 8.80
N ALA A 22 8.13 -4.79 8.71
CA ALA A 22 7.22 -4.73 9.84
C ALA A 22 7.71 -5.61 11.00
N ARG A 23 8.23 -6.79 10.71
CA ARG A 23 8.82 -7.71 11.70
C ARG A 23 10.06 -7.10 12.34
N GLU A 24 10.99 -6.58 11.55
CA GLU A 24 12.23 -5.99 12.03
C GLU A 24 12.00 -4.76 12.94
N LEU A 25 11.02 -3.93 12.57
CA LEU A 25 10.69 -2.70 13.30
C LEU A 25 9.64 -2.90 14.41
N GLY A 26 9.10 -4.08 14.57
CA GLY A 26 8.03 -4.37 15.56
C GLY A 26 6.75 -3.60 15.27
N LEU A 27 6.38 -3.41 13.99
CA LEU A 27 5.13 -2.76 13.61
C LEU A 27 3.97 -3.75 13.80
N SER A 28 2.83 -3.24 14.26
CA SER A 28 1.60 -4.03 14.27
C SER A 28 0.98 -4.08 12.88
N VAL A 29 0.36 -5.20 12.53
CA VAL A 29 -0.36 -5.36 11.28
C VAL A 29 -1.84 -5.52 11.60
N ALA A 30 -2.64 -4.48 11.29
CA ALA A 30 -4.07 -4.46 11.56
C ALA A 30 -4.88 -5.26 10.53
N ALA A 31 -4.44 -5.19 9.26
CA ALA A 31 -5.12 -5.87 8.16
C ALA A 31 -4.14 -6.36 7.11
N LEU A 32 -4.43 -7.53 6.54
CA LEU A 32 -3.74 -8.13 5.39
C LEU A 32 -4.73 -8.37 4.27
N THR A 33 -4.34 -8.08 3.03
CA THR A 33 -5.19 -8.42 1.88
C THR A 33 -4.39 -9.12 0.78
N ALA A 34 -5.06 -10.00 0.05
CA ALA A 34 -4.51 -10.63 -1.16
C ALA A 34 -5.63 -10.92 -2.18
N ASN A 35 -5.27 -11.41 -3.37
CA ASN A 35 -6.26 -11.79 -4.36
C ASN A 35 -6.87 -13.18 -4.02
N LYS A 36 -6.07 -14.26 -4.19
CA LYS A 36 -6.52 -15.66 -3.99
C LYS A 36 -5.48 -16.57 -3.35
N SER A 37 -4.38 -16.02 -2.85
CA SER A 37 -3.26 -16.81 -2.28
C SER A 37 -3.56 -17.25 -0.86
N VAL A 38 -4.38 -18.29 -0.68
CA VAL A 38 -4.84 -18.75 0.64
C VAL A 38 -3.68 -19.17 1.53
N ASP A 39 -2.78 -20.04 1.05
CA ASP A 39 -1.69 -20.59 1.85
C ASP A 39 -0.78 -19.50 2.41
N LEU A 40 -0.43 -18.53 1.58
CA LEU A 40 0.50 -17.48 1.98
C LEU A 40 -0.13 -16.47 2.93
N ILE A 41 -1.40 -16.06 2.68
CA ILE A 41 -2.07 -15.14 3.60
C ILE A 41 -2.44 -15.80 4.93
N GLU A 42 -2.69 -17.12 4.96
CA GLU A 42 -2.86 -17.88 6.20
C GLU A 42 -1.58 -17.84 7.05
N GLN A 43 -0.42 -18.15 6.44
CA GLN A 43 0.87 -18.05 7.13
C GLN A 43 1.11 -16.66 7.71
N GLN A 44 0.88 -15.62 6.91
CA GLN A 44 1.02 -14.23 7.34
C GLN A 44 0.04 -13.87 8.46
N ALA A 45 -1.21 -14.34 8.38
CA ALA A 45 -2.22 -14.08 9.40
C ALA A 45 -1.89 -14.78 10.73
N ARG A 46 -1.34 -16.00 10.70
CA ARG A 46 -0.91 -16.70 11.91
C ARG A 46 0.32 -16.05 12.55
N GLU A 47 1.22 -15.48 11.74
CA GLU A 47 2.42 -14.81 12.23
C GLU A 47 2.11 -13.43 12.83
N PHE A 48 1.38 -12.58 12.08
CA PHE A 48 1.15 -11.19 12.46
C PHE A 48 -0.13 -10.96 13.27
N CYS A 49 -1.00 -11.97 13.37
CA CYS A 49 -2.27 -11.93 14.10
C CYS A 49 -3.10 -10.67 13.80
N PRO A 50 -3.35 -10.34 12.52
CA PRO A 50 -4.12 -9.16 12.18
C PRO A 50 -5.57 -9.33 12.63
N ARG A 51 -6.25 -8.21 12.89
CA ARG A 51 -7.69 -8.26 13.16
C ARG A 51 -8.48 -8.66 11.89
N LEU A 52 -7.97 -8.32 10.70
CA LEU A 52 -8.67 -8.53 9.43
C LEU A 52 -7.75 -9.16 8.38
N ALA A 53 -8.21 -10.24 7.74
CA ALA A 53 -7.62 -10.82 6.54
C ALA A 53 -8.66 -10.77 5.40
N VAL A 54 -8.23 -10.37 4.22
CA VAL A 54 -9.13 -10.22 3.06
C VAL A 54 -8.58 -10.95 1.86
N LEU A 55 -9.40 -11.77 1.23
CA LEU A 55 -9.14 -12.26 -0.11
C LEU A 55 -10.17 -11.69 -1.07
N TYR A 56 -9.70 -11.13 -2.21
CA TYR A 56 -10.61 -10.55 -3.19
C TYR A 56 -11.52 -11.61 -3.82
N ASP A 57 -10.97 -12.81 -4.03
CA ASP A 57 -11.71 -13.97 -4.50
C ASP A 57 -12.58 -14.55 -3.37
N GLU A 58 -13.86 -14.73 -3.62
CA GLU A 58 -14.84 -15.16 -2.61
C GLU A 58 -14.65 -16.61 -2.19
N ASP A 59 -14.31 -17.49 -3.13
CA ASP A 59 -14.12 -18.92 -2.84
C ASP A 59 -12.84 -19.12 -2.02
N ALA A 60 -11.78 -18.44 -2.37
CA ALA A 60 -10.54 -18.41 -1.59
C ALA A 60 -10.78 -17.82 -0.18
N ALA A 61 -11.60 -16.79 -0.06
CA ALA A 61 -11.96 -16.23 1.25
C ALA A 61 -12.76 -17.19 2.11
N ARG A 62 -13.66 -17.98 1.50
CA ARG A 62 -14.41 -19.04 2.20
C ARG A 62 -13.47 -20.12 2.74
N GLU A 63 -12.50 -20.54 1.95
CA GLU A 63 -11.47 -21.49 2.36
C GLU A 63 -10.61 -20.92 3.51
N LEU A 64 -10.12 -19.69 3.36
CA LEU A 64 -9.32 -19.02 4.41
C LEU A 64 -10.08 -18.89 5.73
N ARG A 65 -11.38 -18.58 5.67
CA ARG A 65 -12.23 -18.48 6.86
C ARG A 65 -12.30 -19.81 7.62
N ALA A 66 -12.40 -20.93 6.90
CA ALA A 66 -12.38 -22.25 7.52
C ALA A 66 -11.02 -22.54 8.16
N ARG A 67 -9.91 -22.19 7.47
CA ARG A 67 -8.55 -22.42 7.97
C ARG A 67 -8.19 -21.57 9.19
N LEU A 68 -8.66 -20.32 9.27
CA LEU A 68 -8.40 -19.41 10.38
C LEU A 68 -9.48 -19.45 11.49
N SER A 69 -10.35 -20.46 11.49
CA SER A 69 -11.44 -20.60 12.48
C SER A 69 -10.95 -20.74 13.93
N ASP A 70 -9.70 -21.11 14.13
CA ASP A 70 -9.00 -21.23 15.42
C ASP A 70 -8.33 -19.92 15.87
N THR A 71 -8.48 -18.83 15.12
CA THR A 71 -7.88 -17.51 15.38
C THR A 71 -8.94 -16.44 15.63
N ASN A 72 -8.50 -15.25 16.08
CA ASN A 72 -9.36 -14.09 16.23
C ASN A 72 -9.41 -13.22 14.95
N THR A 73 -8.76 -13.64 13.86
CA THR A 73 -8.73 -12.90 12.60
C THR A 73 -10.06 -13.03 11.86
N GLN A 74 -10.73 -11.92 11.63
CA GLN A 74 -11.94 -11.88 10.79
C GLN A 74 -11.54 -12.00 9.32
N VAL A 75 -12.26 -12.84 8.55
CA VAL A 75 -12.02 -12.99 7.12
C VAL A 75 -13.15 -12.37 6.31
N LEU A 76 -12.82 -11.39 5.46
CA LEU A 76 -13.74 -10.75 4.51
C LEU A 76 -13.31 -11.04 3.07
N SER A 77 -14.18 -10.65 2.09
CA SER A 77 -13.90 -10.84 0.66
C SER A 77 -14.26 -9.62 -0.17
N GLY A 78 -13.79 -9.62 -1.41
CA GLY A 78 -14.16 -8.66 -2.44
C GLY A 78 -13.75 -7.21 -2.14
N MET A 79 -14.39 -6.28 -2.84
CA MET A 79 -14.11 -4.85 -2.70
C MET A 79 -14.51 -4.31 -1.32
N GLU A 80 -15.61 -4.79 -0.76
CA GLU A 80 -16.04 -4.39 0.60
C GLU A 80 -14.98 -4.75 1.64
N GLY A 81 -14.38 -5.94 1.53
CA GLY A 81 -13.27 -6.36 2.37
C GLY A 81 -12.04 -5.46 2.20
N LEU A 82 -11.67 -5.10 0.96
CA LEU A 82 -10.55 -4.18 0.69
C LEU A 82 -10.80 -2.78 1.30
N LEU A 83 -12.01 -2.27 1.19
CA LEU A 83 -12.40 -1.00 1.80
C LEU A 83 -12.34 -1.07 3.33
N ALA A 84 -12.84 -2.15 3.93
CA ALA A 84 -12.76 -2.39 5.37
C ALA A 84 -11.30 -2.44 5.86
N ALA A 85 -10.41 -3.11 5.13
CA ALA A 85 -8.99 -3.14 5.44
C ALA A 85 -8.32 -1.76 5.34
N ALA A 86 -8.60 -1.02 4.28
CA ALA A 86 -8.04 0.31 4.03
C ALA A 86 -8.53 1.36 5.06
N THR A 87 -9.71 1.17 5.62
CA THR A 87 -10.31 2.10 6.59
C THR A 87 -10.27 1.59 8.03
N ALA A 88 -9.56 0.49 8.31
CA ALA A 88 -9.45 -0.10 9.64
C ALA A 88 -8.97 0.94 10.68
N ASP A 89 -9.75 1.16 11.74
CA ASP A 89 -9.48 2.23 12.73
C ASP A 89 -8.18 2.03 13.49
N ASP A 90 -7.73 0.79 13.62
CA ASP A 90 -6.51 0.37 14.29
C ASP A 90 -5.26 0.44 13.41
N ALA A 91 -5.36 0.93 12.16
CA ALA A 91 -4.22 1.18 11.28
C ALA A 91 -3.94 2.69 11.14
N ASP A 92 -2.70 3.10 11.37
CA ASP A 92 -2.24 4.49 11.15
C ASP A 92 -1.84 4.72 9.70
N THR A 93 -1.28 3.71 9.07
CA THR A 93 -0.74 3.76 7.70
C THR A 93 -1.36 2.66 6.84
N VAL A 94 -1.72 3.00 5.61
CA VAL A 94 -2.16 2.03 4.61
C VAL A 94 -1.07 1.88 3.56
N VAL A 95 -0.54 0.68 3.42
CA VAL A 95 0.42 0.33 2.36
C VAL A 95 -0.34 -0.24 1.18
N THR A 96 -0.29 0.45 0.04
CA THR A 96 -1.01 0.03 -1.18
C THR A 96 -0.07 -0.69 -2.14
N ALA A 97 0.04 -2.00 -2.01
CA ALA A 97 0.91 -2.87 -2.81
C ALA A 97 0.12 -3.81 -3.77
N VAL A 98 -1.13 -3.45 -4.06
CA VAL A 98 -1.94 -4.14 -5.09
C VAL A 98 -1.57 -3.64 -6.48
N MET A 99 -1.81 -4.44 -7.51
CA MET A 99 -1.57 -4.08 -8.90
C MET A 99 -2.83 -3.56 -9.58
N GLY A 100 -2.67 -2.62 -10.51
CA GLY A 100 -3.76 -2.10 -11.34
C GLY A 100 -4.73 -1.19 -10.60
N MET A 101 -5.90 -0.97 -11.20
CA MET A 101 -6.88 0.02 -10.72
C MET A 101 -7.67 -0.40 -9.49
N ILE A 102 -7.56 -1.66 -9.06
CA ILE A 102 -8.27 -2.15 -7.87
C ILE A 102 -7.87 -1.40 -6.59
N GLY A 103 -6.67 -0.83 -6.57
CA GLY A 103 -6.16 -0.05 -5.44
C GLY A 103 -6.77 1.35 -5.31
N LEU A 104 -7.41 1.90 -6.35
CA LEU A 104 -7.88 3.29 -6.35
C LEU A 104 -8.95 3.56 -5.28
N GLN A 105 -10.01 2.79 -5.26
CA GLN A 105 -11.10 2.98 -4.30
C GLN A 105 -10.64 2.83 -2.85
N PRO A 106 -9.91 1.77 -2.47
CA PRO A 106 -9.35 1.64 -1.12
C PRO A 106 -8.41 2.78 -0.74
N THR A 107 -7.58 3.27 -1.68
CA THR A 107 -6.68 4.40 -1.43
C THR A 107 -7.46 5.68 -1.13
N LEU A 108 -8.48 6.00 -1.92
CA LEU A 108 -9.34 7.16 -1.68
C LEU A 108 -10.09 7.04 -0.34
N ALA A 109 -10.62 5.87 -0.02
CA ALA A 109 -11.30 5.65 1.26
C ALA A 109 -10.34 5.83 2.46
N ALA A 110 -9.09 5.37 2.35
CA ALA A 110 -8.07 5.59 3.37
C ALA A 110 -7.70 7.08 3.52
N ILE A 111 -7.60 7.81 2.41
CA ILE A 111 -7.36 9.26 2.39
C ILE A 111 -8.50 10.01 3.11
N GLU A 112 -9.76 9.66 2.86
CA GLU A 112 -10.92 10.25 3.55
C GLU A 112 -10.91 10.00 5.06
N LYS A 113 -10.31 8.89 5.50
CA LYS A 113 -10.04 8.58 6.90
C LYS A 113 -8.76 9.24 7.44
N LYS A 114 -8.13 10.12 6.66
CA LYS A 114 -6.89 10.86 7.00
C LYS A 114 -5.72 9.95 7.37
N LYS A 115 -5.68 8.74 6.82
CA LYS A 115 -4.58 7.82 7.04
C LYS A 115 -3.36 8.21 6.21
N ARG A 116 -2.18 7.86 6.69
CA ARG A 116 -0.96 7.94 5.91
C ARG A 116 -0.98 6.87 4.83
N ILE A 117 -0.69 7.23 3.59
CA ILE A 117 -0.68 6.31 2.45
C ILE A 117 0.75 6.05 2.03
N ALA A 118 1.24 4.83 2.25
CA ALA A 118 2.50 4.34 1.68
C ALA A 118 2.20 3.73 0.30
N LEU A 119 2.39 4.52 -0.75
CA LEU A 119 1.91 4.21 -2.09
C LEU A 119 2.97 3.49 -2.93
N ALA A 120 2.76 2.18 -3.15
CA ALA A 120 3.53 1.38 -4.10
C ALA A 120 2.77 1.17 -5.43
N ASN A 121 1.45 1.28 -5.43
CA ASN A 121 0.59 1.15 -6.61
C ASN A 121 0.63 2.45 -7.44
N LYS A 122 1.62 2.58 -8.33
CA LYS A 122 1.79 3.76 -9.18
C LYS A 122 0.66 3.96 -10.19
N GLU A 123 -0.03 2.91 -10.58
CA GLU A 123 -1.17 2.96 -11.50
C GLU A 123 -2.29 3.86 -10.96
N THR A 124 -2.45 3.93 -9.64
CA THR A 124 -3.38 4.84 -8.97
C THR A 124 -3.10 6.31 -9.30
N LEU A 125 -1.81 6.72 -9.32
CA LEU A 125 -1.44 8.09 -9.70
C LEU A 125 -1.42 8.30 -11.21
N VAL A 126 -1.03 7.30 -12.00
CA VAL A 126 -1.03 7.40 -13.46
C VAL A 126 -2.45 7.61 -14.00
N CYS A 127 -3.42 6.90 -13.46
CA CYS A 127 -4.80 6.94 -13.97
C CYS A 127 -5.68 8.00 -13.29
N ALA A 128 -5.41 8.33 -12.02
CA ALA A 128 -6.27 9.19 -11.22
C ALA A 128 -5.48 10.14 -10.29
N GLY A 129 -4.26 10.54 -10.69
CA GLY A 129 -3.36 11.33 -9.85
C GLY A 129 -3.97 12.64 -9.38
N GLU A 130 -4.60 13.41 -10.28
CA GLU A 130 -5.27 14.67 -9.91
C GLU A 130 -6.34 14.45 -8.82
N LEU A 131 -7.15 13.40 -8.97
CA LEU A 131 -8.20 13.08 -8.00
C LEU A 131 -7.60 12.67 -6.65
N VAL A 132 -6.57 11.83 -6.65
CA VAL A 132 -5.93 11.30 -5.44
C VAL A 132 -5.19 12.41 -4.70
N VAL A 133 -4.42 13.25 -5.40
CA VAL A 133 -3.67 14.36 -4.81
C VAL A 133 -4.64 15.42 -4.24
N ALA A 134 -5.66 15.80 -5.00
CA ALA A 134 -6.67 16.75 -4.51
C ALA A 134 -7.43 16.22 -3.28
N ALA A 135 -7.74 14.92 -3.25
CA ALA A 135 -8.36 14.30 -2.09
C ALA A 135 -7.43 14.31 -0.86
N ALA A 136 -6.14 13.99 -1.06
CA ALA A 136 -5.15 13.99 0.02
C ALA A 136 -4.95 15.39 0.60
N GLU A 137 -4.82 16.42 -0.24
CA GLU A 137 -4.72 17.81 0.18
C GLU A 137 -5.95 18.28 0.96
N ARG A 138 -7.16 18.01 0.43
CA ARG A 138 -8.43 18.35 1.07
C ARG A 138 -8.57 17.69 2.45
N CYS A 139 -8.17 16.44 2.59
CA CYS A 139 -8.32 15.67 3.82
C CYS A 139 -7.14 15.84 4.79
N GLY A 140 -6.01 16.40 4.33
CA GLY A 140 -4.78 16.48 5.10
C GLY A 140 -4.11 15.10 5.30
N ALA A 141 -4.28 14.18 4.34
CA ALA A 141 -3.63 12.87 4.34
C ALA A 141 -2.27 12.96 3.68
N GLU A 142 -1.27 12.29 4.25
CA GLU A 142 0.09 12.23 3.71
C GLU A 142 0.22 11.07 2.72
N ILE A 143 0.74 11.34 1.52
CA ILE A 143 1.12 10.31 0.55
C ILE A 143 2.64 10.18 0.54
N VAL A 144 3.14 8.99 0.85
CA VAL A 144 4.56 8.65 0.86
C VAL A 144 4.83 7.62 -0.24
N PRO A 145 5.71 7.91 -1.20
CA PRO A 145 6.02 6.95 -2.26
C PRO A 145 6.86 5.78 -1.73
N VAL A 146 6.54 4.58 -2.21
CA VAL A 146 7.28 3.34 -1.91
C VAL A 146 8.04 2.83 -3.14
N ASP A 147 7.56 3.12 -4.37
CA ASP A 147 8.29 2.75 -5.57
C ASP A 147 9.66 3.46 -5.65
N SER A 148 10.62 2.84 -6.31
CA SER A 148 12.03 3.24 -6.25
C SER A 148 12.27 4.65 -6.78
N GLU A 149 11.67 5.01 -7.89
CA GLU A 149 11.91 6.27 -8.60
C GLU A 149 11.35 7.46 -7.81
N HIS A 150 10.08 7.37 -7.41
CA HIS A 150 9.45 8.45 -6.62
C HIS A 150 10.03 8.53 -5.21
N SER A 151 10.34 7.39 -4.58
CA SER A 151 10.95 7.36 -3.26
C SER A 151 12.33 8.00 -3.25
N ALA A 152 13.15 7.78 -4.29
CA ALA A 152 14.46 8.41 -4.41
C ALA A 152 14.34 9.94 -4.47
N ILE A 153 13.44 10.47 -5.30
CA ILE A 153 13.18 11.93 -5.37
C ILE A 153 12.65 12.43 -4.02
N PHE A 154 11.67 11.75 -3.43
CA PHE A 154 11.10 12.11 -2.15
C PHE A 154 12.16 12.21 -1.05
N GLN A 155 13.06 11.23 -0.96
CA GLN A 155 14.14 11.23 0.04
C GLN A 155 15.15 12.36 -0.21
N CYS A 156 15.52 12.63 -1.46
CA CYS A 156 16.40 13.74 -1.81
C CYS A 156 15.80 15.11 -1.40
N LEU A 157 14.49 15.25 -1.49
CA LEU A 157 13.79 16.49 -1.14
C LEU A 157 13.60 16.71 0.37
N GLN A 158 13.79 15.68 1.21
CA GLN A 158 13.63 15.80 2.67
C GLN A 158 14.56 16.83 3.32
N GLY A 159 15.72 17.10 2.69
CA GLY A 159 16.69 18.09 3.18
C GLY A 159 16.43 19.51 2.69
N CYS A 160 15.53 19.72 1.74
CA CYS A 160 15.27 21.03 1.16
C CYS A 160 14.36 21.85 2.08
N ARG A 161 14.78 23.06 2.44
CA ARG A 161 13.99 24.01 3.25
C ARG A 161 12.97 24.76 2.40
N ASP A 162 13.34 25.06 1.15
CA ASP A 162 12.53 25.77 0.17
C ASP A 162 12.68 25.10 -1.21
N ARG A 163 11.60 25.07 -1.98
CA ARG A 163 11.62 24.59 -3.36
C ARG A 163 12.55 25.41 -4.26
N GLY A 164 12.83 26.67 -3.92
CA GLY A 164 13.80 27.52 -4.61
C GLY A 164 15.26 27.05 -4.51
N GLU A 165 15.57 26.17 -3.56
CA GLU A 165 16.89 25.53 -3.44
C GLU A 165 17.12 24.45 -4.51
N ILE A 166 16.03 23.95 -5.14
CA ILE A 166 16.10 22.87 -6.13
C ILE A 166 16.50 23.46 -7.48
N LYS A 167 17.71 23.15 -7.92
CA LYS A 167 18.19 23.58 -9.25
C LYS A 167 17.76 22.63 -10.37
N HIS A 168 17.81 21.32 -10.12
CA HIS A 168 17.46 20.28 -11.08
C HIS A 168 16.89 19.07 -10.36
N LEU A 169 15.94 18.38 -10.99
CA LEU A 169 15.53 17.03 -10.64
C LEU A 169 16.07 16.07 -11.71
N ILE A 170 16.85 15.09 -11.28
CA ILE A 170 17.39 14.06 -12.15
C ILE A 170 16.65 12.77 -11.85
N LEU A 171 15.77 12.36 -12.76
CA LEU A 171 15.04 11.10 -12.66
C LEU A 171 15.87 9.99 -13.32
N THR A 172 16.30 9.02 -12.52
CA THR A 172 16.95 7.81 -13.01
C THR A 172 15.90 6.69 -13.13
N CYS A 173 15.91 5.97 -14.24
CA CYS A 173 15.01 4.84 -14.46
C CYS A 173 15.70 3.76 -15.29
N SER A 174 15.23 2.51 -15.16
CA SER A 174 15.78 1.34 -15.86
C SER A 174 15.21 1.14 -17.27
N GLY A 175 14.27 1.95 -17.70
CA GLY A 175 13.61 1.86 -19.00
C GLY A 175 12.76 3.09 -19.29
N GLY A 176 11.85 2.97 -20.24
CA GLY A 176 10.92 4.05 -20.60
C GLY A 176 11.10 4.54 -22.05
N PRO A 177 10.31 5.55 -22.47
CA PRO A 177 10.27 6.01 -23.86
C PRO A 177 11.60 6.61 -24.35
N PHE A 178 12.47 7.03 -23.44
CA PHE A 178 13.78 7.62 -23.76
C PHE A 178 14.94 6.62 -23.72
N TYR A 179 14.66 5.33 -23.45
CA TYR A 179 15.69 4.31 -23.37
C TYR A 179 16.36 4.12 -24.75
N GLY A 180 17.68 4.27 -24.78
CA GLY A 180 18.47 4.16 -26.01
C GLY A 180 18.51 5.44 -26.88
N MET A 181 17.84 6.52 -26.46
CA MET A 181 17.92 7.82 -27.14
C MET A 181 19.16 8.59 -26.71
N SER A 182 19.72 9.38 -27.63
CA SER A 182 20.78 10.35 -27.31
C SER A 182 20.18 11.61 -26.68
N ALA A 183 21.00 12.41 -26.00
CA ALA A 183 20.56 13.70 -25.42
C ALA A 183 20.06 14.75 -26.46
N GLN A 184 20.23 14.49 -27.76
CA GLN A 184 19.79 15.34 -28.84
C GLN A 184 18.45 14.92 -29.46
N GLU A 185 18.00 13.72 -29.20
CA GLU A 185 16.70 13.16 -29.56
C GLU A 185 15.67 13.42 -28.45
#